data_0c56d4e7dd22052b010e5f7b25136fa6
#
_entry.id   0c56d4e7dd22052b010e5f7b25136fa6
#
_cell.length_a   1.000
_cell.length_b   1.000
_cell.length_c   1.000
_cell.angle_alpha   90.00
_cell.angle_beta   90.00
_cell.angle_gamma   90.00
#
_symmetry.space_group_name_H-M   'P 1'
#
loop_
_entity.id
_entity.type
_entity.pdbx_description
1 polymer ?
#
loop_
_entity_poly.entity_id
_entity_poly.type
_entity_poly.pdbx_seq_one_letter_code
_entity_poly.pdbx_strand_id
1 'polypeptide(L)'
;MNIVNDNSCSWINDLAPRLNIKKININKDCEWLIVGAGYTGLSAARKLSELHPNQKIIIVDAQSAGEGASGRNSGYLVDTTLNDGFTSNKELSNYKKK
;
A
#
# COMPACT_ATOMS: atom_id res chain seq x y z
N MET A 1 -7.50 16.92 -0.39
CA MET A 1 -8.35 15.68 -0.34
C MET A 1 -8.66 15.37 1.11
N ASN A 2 -9.92 15.28 1.43
CA ASN A 2 -10.35 14.86 2.77
C ASN A 2 -10.71 13.37 2.71
N ILE A 3 -9.94 12.55 3.41
CA ILE A 3 -10.21 11.13 3.54
C ILE A 3 -10.94 10.91 4.85
N VAL A 4 -12.16 10.36 4.74
CA VAL A 4 -12.96 10.02 5.91
C VAL A 4 -12.66 8.58 6.29
N ASN A 5 -12.18 8.39 7.51
CA ASN A 5 -11.88 7.08 8.09
C ASN A 5 -12.86 6.82 9.22
N ASP A 6 -13.48 5.66 9.23
CA ASP A 6 -14.41 5.28 10.31
C ASP A 6 -13.68 4.80 11.59
N ASN A 7 -12.35 4.66 11.52
CA ASN A 7 -11.51 4.20 12.62
C ASN A 7 -11.92 2.83 13.21
N SER A 8 -12.55 1.98 12.41
CA SER A 8 -13.07 0.69 12.86
C SER A 8 -12.12 -0.50 12.67
N CYS A 9 -10.98 -0.30 12.00
CA CYS A 9 -10.03 -1.37 11.75
C CYS A 9 -9.19 -1.71 12.97
N SER A 10 -9.39 -2.91 13.53
CA SER A 10 -8.67 -3.36 14.74
C SER A 10 -7.15 -3.44 14.53
N TRP A 11 -6.68 -3.85 13.36
CA TRP A 11 -5.23 -3.89 13.07
C TRP A 11 -4.54 -2.54 13.29
N ILE A 12 -5.20 -1.47 12.89
CA ILE A 12 -4.67 -0.12 13.03
C ILE A 12 -4.89 0.40 14.45
N ASN A 13 -6.06 0.14 15.03
CA ASN A 13 -6.41 0.61 16.38
C ASN A 13 -5.52 -0.01 17.46
N ASP A 14 -5.03 -1.23 17.24
CA ASP A 14 -4.14 -1.93 18.18
C ASP A 14 -2.68 -1.48 18.07
N LEU A 15 -2.34 -0.69 17.06
CA LEU A 15 -0.99 -0.15 16.93
C LEU A 15 -0.74 0.99 17.92
N ALA A 16 0.50 1.07 18.40
CA ALA A 16 0.94 2.24 19.17
C ALA A 16 0.84 3.52 18.32
N PRO A 17 0.57 4.67 18.94
CA PRO A 17 0.56 5.93 18.21
C PRO A 17 1.86 6.16 17.46
N ARG A 18 1.76 6.60 16.22
CA ARG A 18 2.95 6.90 15.42
C ARG A 18 3.55 8.21 15.88
N LEU A 19 4.81 8.13 16.27
CA LEU A 19 5.65 9.29 16.50
C LEU A 19 6.31 9.67 15.18
N ASN A 20 6.71 10.91 14.98
CA ASN A 20 7.46 11.37 13.81
C ASN A 20 6.69 11.37 12.47
N ILE A 21 5.38 11.53 12.49
CA ILE A 21 4.62 11.81 11.26
C ILE A 21 5.04 13.20 10.76
N LYS A 22 5.54 13.24 9.51
CA LYS A 22 5.93 14.48 8.85
C LYS A 22 4.90 14.86 7.81
N LYS A 23 4.38 16.07 7.91
CA LYS A 23 3.54 16.67 6.88
C LYS A 23 4.39 17.51 5.93
N ILE A 24 4.08 17.43 4.64
CA ILE A 24 4.71 18.31 3.66
C ILE A 24 4.08 19.69 3.79
N ASN A 25 4.90 20.68 4.14
CA ASN A 25 4.50 22.08 4.29
C ASN A 25 5.39 23.06 3.52
N ILE A 26 6.38 22.55 2.79
CA ILE A 26 7.30 23.30 1.96
C ILE A 26 7.53 22.56 0.64
N ASN A 27 8.00 23.30 -0.38
CA ASN A 27 8.44 22.68 -1.63
C ASN A 27 9.69 21.83 -1.39
N LYS A 28 9.71 20.66 -2.01
CA LYS A 28 10.85 19.73 -1.96
C LYS A 28 11.14 19.20 -3.36
N ASP A 29 12.43 18.98 -3.62
CA ASP A 29 12.91 18.38 -4.86
C ASP A 29 13.31 16.92 -4.62
N CYS A 30 13.06 16.08 -5.60
CA CYS A 30 13.49 14.69 -5.58
C CYS A 30 13.66 14.18 -7.01
N GLU A 31 14.40 13.09 -7.16
CA GLU A 31 14.52 12.39 -8.44
C GLU A 31 13.30 11.49 -8.68
N TRP A 32 12.74 10.93 -7.62
CA TRP A 32 11.60 10.03 -7.69
C TRP A 32 10.53 10.44 -6.68
N LEU A 33 9.32 10.64 -7.17
CA LEU A 33 8.15 10.86 -6.33
C LEU A 33 7.20 9.67 -6.45
N ILE A 34 6.86 9.07 -5.32
CA ILE A 34 5.89 7.99 -5.25
C ILE A 34 4.66 8.50 -4.49
N VAL A 35 3.52 8.41 -5.11
CA VAL A 35 2.24 8.79 -4.51
C VAL A 35 1.50 7.53 -4.05
N GLY A 36 1.33 7.42 -2.76
CA GLY A 36 0.73 6.26 -2.10
C GLY A 36 1.75 5.39 -1.37
N ALA A 37 1.58 5.23 -0.07
CA ALA A 37 2.45 4.44 0.80
C ALA A 37 1.77 3.14 1.26
N GLY A 38 1.11 2.45 0.34
CA GLY A 38 0.64 1.08 0.47
C GLY A 38 1.69 0.06 0.00
N TYR A 39 1.30 -1.19 -0.19
CA TYR A 39 2.22 -2.25 -0.63
C TYR A 39 3.01 -1.89 -1.89
N THR A 40 2.31 -1.41 -2.91
CA THR A 40 2.92 -1.10 -4.21
C THR A 40 3.93 0.03 -4.09
N GLY A 41 3.54 1.14 -3.46
CA GLY A 41 4.41 2.31 -3.31
C GLY A 41 5.65 2.01 -2.46
N LEU A 42 5.48 1.31 -1.35
CA LEU A 42 6.61 0.92 -0.48
C LEU A 42 7.55 -0.07 -1.17
N SER A 43 7.01 -1.03 -1.93
CA SER A 43 7.82 -1.98 -2.70
C SER A 43 8.60 -1.28 -3.81
N ALA A 44 7.97 -0.35 -4.52
CA ALA A 44 8.63 0.46 -5.55
C ALA A 44 9.76 1.32 -4.96
N ALA A 45 9.49 2.00 -3.83
CA ALA A 45 10.50 2.81 -3.15
C ALA A 45 11.70 1.99 -2.70
N ARG A 46 11.45 0.82 -2.12
CA ARG A 46 12.50 -0.10 -1.72
C ARG A 46 13.40 -0.49 -2.91
N LYS A 47 12.77 -0.90 -4.02
CA LYS A 47 13.53 -1.31 -5.20
C LYS A 47 14.29 -0.15 -5.83
N LEU A 48 13.69 1.01 -5.92
CA LEU A 48 14.37 2.22 -6.41
C LEU A 48 15.57 2.60 -5.53
N SER A 49 15.44 2.48 -4.21
CA SER A 49 16.56 2.78 -3.29
C SER A 49 17.73 1.80 -3.44
N GLU A 50 17.44 0.54 -3.77
CA GLU A 50 18.47 -0.46 -4.07
C GLU A 50 19.18 -0.17 -5.39
N LEU A 51 18.42 0.21 -6.43
CA LEU A 51 18.96 0.47 -7.77
C LEU A 51 19.64 1.83 -7.89
N HIS A 52 19.18 2.82 -7.14
CA HIS A 52 19.61 4.22 -7.22
C HIS A 52 19.93 4.77 -5.82
N PRO A 53 20.96 4.25 -5.13
CA PRO A 53 21.22 4.58 -3.72
C PRO A 53 21.57 6.05 -3.48
N ASN A 54 22.03 6.76 -4.51
CA ASN A 54 22.41 8.18 -4.42
C ASN A 54 21.30 9.14 -4.87
N GLN A 55 20.13 8.63 -5.23
CA GLN A 55 19.00 9.44 -5.66
C GLN A 55 17.98 9.61 -4.53
N LYS A 56 17.40 10.80 -4.47
CA LYS A 56 16.40 11.11 -3.46
C LYS A 56 15.03 10.61 -3.88
N ILE A 57 14.43 9.78 -3.04
CA ILE A 57 13.10 9.22 -3.22
C ILE A 57 12.19 9.79 -2.15
N ILE A 58 11.07 10.36 -2.57
CA ILE A 58 10.03 10.82 -1.64
C ILE A 58 8.77 10.00 -1.87
N ILE A 59 8.20 9.50 -0.80
CA ILE A 59 6.88 8.86 -0.80
C ILE A 59 5.92 9.79 -0.07
N VAL A 60 4.78 10.04 -0.69
CA VAL A 60 3.70 10.83 -0.08
C VAL A 60 2.43 10.01 0.00
N ASP A 61 1.66 10.23 1.04
CA ASP A 61 0.35 9.60 1.21
C ASP A 61 -0.61 10.59 1.85
N ALA A 62 -1.88 10.50 1.51
CA ALA A 62 -2.91 11.33 2.13
C ALA A 62 -3.20 10.93 3.59
N GLN A 63 -2.78 9.72 3.96
CA GLN A 63 -2.83 9.17 5.32
C GLN A 63 -1.42 8.78 5.78
N SER A 64 -1.30 8.20 6.95
CA SER A 64 -0.05 7.56 7.36
C SER A 64 0.23 6.30 6.52
N ALA A 65 1.50 5.94 6.37
CA ALA A 65 1.90 4.81 5.56
C ALA A 65 1.18 3.52 6.01
N GLY A 66 0.64 2.78 5.04
CA GLY A 66 -0.03 1.51 5.29
C GLY A 66 -1.44 1.62 5.89
N GLU A 67 -1.97 2.80 6.14
CA GLU A 67 -3.30 2.96 6.76
C GLU A 67 -4.48 2.89 5.76
N GLY A 68 -4.22 2.78 4.46
CA GLY A 68 -5.21 2.46 3.46
C GLY A 68 -5.53 0.95 3.42
N ALA A 69 -6.02 0.46 2.28
CA ALA A 69 -6.40 -0.94 2.08
C ALA A 69 -5.27 -1.94 2.42
N SER A 70 -4.01 -1.55 2.20
CA SER A 70 -2.84 -2.40 2.52
C SER A 70 -2.74 -2.76 4.00
N GLY A 71 -3.18 -1.91 4.90
CA GLY A 71 -3.18 -2.16 6.34
C GLY A 71 -4.52 -2.62 6.91
N ARG A 72 -5.54 -2.77 6.08
CA ARG A 72 -6.93 -3.02 6.53
C ARG A 72 -7.53 -4.32 6.01
N ASN A 73 -6.73 -5.16 5.38
CA ASN A 73 -7.17 -6.47 4.86
C ASN A 73 -6.99 -7.57 5.91
N SER A 74 -7.48 -8.76 5.62
CA SER A 74 -7.38 -9.91 6.50
C SER A 74 -5.97 -10.49 6.68
N GLY A 75 -5.02 -10.08 5.83
CA GLY A 75 -3.63 -10.53 5.89
C GLY A 75 -3.36 -11.90 5.29
N TYR A 76 -4.35 -12.56 4.68
CA TYR A 76 -4.15 -13.83 4.02
C TYR A 76 -3.43 -13.67 2.69
N LEU A 77 -2.39 -14.47 2.47
CA LEU A 77 -1.76 -14.64 1.18
C LEU A 77 -2.47 -15.74 0.41
N VAL A 78 -3.10 -15.38 -0.69
CA VAL A 78 -3.82 -16.32 -1.54
C VAL A 78 -3.28 -16.24 -2.96
N ASP A 79 -3.15 -17.37 -3.60
CA ASP A 79 -2.66 -17.50 -4.97
C ASP A 79 -3.77 -17.57 -6.01
N THR A 80 -5.02 -17.50 -5.57
CA THR A 80 -6.21 -17.61 -6.42
C THR A 80 -7.21 -16.52 -6.10
N THR A 81 -8.00 -16.14 -7.11
CA THR A 81 -9.16 -15.27 -6.89
C THR A 81 -10.28 -16.04 -6.20
N LEU A 82 -11.06 -15.36 -5.40
CA LEU A 82 -12.28 -15.93 -4.83
C LEU A 82 -13.25 -16.29 -5.95
N ASN A 83 -13.84 -17.49 -5.84
CA ASN A 83 -14.93 -17.87 -6.71
C ASN A 83 -16.20 -17.15 -6.25
N ASP A 84 -16.71 -16.26 -7.08
CA ASP A 84 -17.93 -15.51 -6.82
C ASP A 84 -19.21 -16.31 -7.13
N GLY A 85 -19.07 -17.59 -7.53
CA GLY A 85 -20.17 -18.44 -7.93
C GLY A 85 -20.63 -18.27 -9.39
N PHE A 86 -20.05 -17.31 -10.11
CA PHE A 86 -20.36 -17.03 -11.50
C PHE A 86 -19.29 -17.52 -12.48
N THR A 87 -18.07 -17.72 -11.99
CA THR A 87 -16.93 -18.17 -12.80
C THR A 87 -16.96 -19.69 -12.95
N SER A 88 -16.90 -20.21 -14.17
CA SER A 88 -16.87 -21.65 -14.42
C SER A 88 -15.58 -22.28 -13.89
N ASN A 89 -15.64 -23.55 -13.50
CA ASN A 89 -14.45 -24.31 -13.07
C ASN A 89 -13.35 -24.35 -14.14
N LYS A 90 -13.72 -24.30 -15.43
CA LYS A 90 -12.77 -24.24 -16.53
C LYS A 90 -12.03 -22.91 -16.57
N GLU A 91 -12.72 -21.81 -16.35
CA GLU A 91 -12.13 -20.47 -16.30
C GLU A 91 -11.20 -20.33 -15.09
N LEU A 92 -11.60 -20.82 -13.93
CA LEU A 92 -10.76 -20.87 -12.73
C LEU A 92 -9.49 -21.69 -12.97
N SER A 93 -9.62 -22.85 -13.63
CA SER A 93 -8.48 -23.71 -13.97
C SER A 93 -7.50 -23.00 -14.91
N ASN A 94 -8.01 -22.28 -15.91
CA ASN A 94 -7.18 -21.49 -16.82
C ASN A 94 -6.50 -20.32 -16.13
N TYR A 95 -7.16 -19.69 -15.16
CA TYR A 95 -6.60 -18.59 -14.38
C TYR A 95 -5.43 -19.06 -13.50
N LYS A 96 -5.58 -20.22 -12.88
CA LYS A 96 -4.54 -20.82 -12.02
C LYS A 96 -3.28 -21.24 -12.77
N LYS A 97 -3.36 -21.46 -14.08
CA LYS A 97 -2.22 -21.85 -14.92
C LYS A 97 -1.35 -20.67 -15.39
N LYS A 98 -1.80 -19.48 -15.17
CA LYS A 98 -1.07 -18.25 -15.50
C LYS A 98 -0.16 -17.83 -14.37
#